data_664ef3cc46776b18ae8febccc6711c51
#
_entry.id   664ef3cc46776b18ae8febccc6711c51
#
_cell.length_a   1.000
_cell.length_b   1.000
_cell.length_c   1.000
_cell.angle_alpha   90.00
_cell.angle_beta   90.00
_cell.angle_gamma   90.00
#
_symmetry.space_group_name_H-M   'P 1'
#
loop_
_entity.id
_entity.type
_entity.pdbx_description
1 polymer ?
#
loop_
_entity_poly.entity_id
_entity_poly.type
_entity_poly.pdbx_seq_one_letter_code
_entity_poly.pdbx_strand_id
1 'polypeptide(L)'
;MKQFFLLVCLCLLACIASAQSQDTPLDEKKIENKKPPISLYKFISHQRDTTFLDTTLTIQKSYKFNYLRSDTFELLPFSNVGQTYNALAINTTSKRLTPLFAAQSHHYNYKEIEDVSYFNVPTPLTEIYFKTAFEQGQQLNAFFTINTSKQFNFSLSYQGVRSLGNYQQSLTSTGNLLITSNYFSKNNRYNVRFHVASHDILNRENGGLTQNSLA
;
A
#
# COMPACT_ATOMS: atom_id res chain seq x y z
N MET A 1 2.42 -1.81 26.41
CA MET A 1 2.33 -2.00 24.95
C MET A 1 2.57 -3.45 24.52
N LYS A 2 3.64 -4.13 24.95
CA LYS A 2 3.89 -5.55 24.57
C LYS A 2 2.75 -6.51 24.94
N GLN A 3 2.14 -6.36 26.11
CA GLN A 3 1.03 -7.23 26.54
C GLN A 3 -0.26 -7.02 25.74
N PHE A 4 -0.54 -5.80 25.31
CA PHE A 4 -1.70 -5.49 24.46
C PHE A 4 -1.57 -6.08 23.05
N PHE A 5 -0.36 -6.04 22.50
CA PHE A 5 -0.05 -6.64 21.19
C PHE A 5 -0.18 -8.17 21.24
N LEU A 6 0.26 -8.78 22.34
CA LEU A 6 0.17 -10.24 22.55
C LEU A 6 -1.30 -10.70 22.65
N LEU A 7 -2.14 -9.91 23.30
CA LEU A 7 -3.57 -10.19 23.45
C LEU A 7 -4.32 -10.08 22.14
N VAL A 8 -3.98 -9.10 21.29
CA VAL A 8 -4.56 -8.96 19.95
C VAL A 8 -4.13 -10.12 19.04
N CYS A 9 -2.86 -10.54 19.09
CA CYS A 9 -2.40 -11.72 18.34
C CYS A 9 -3.09 -13.00 18.83
N LEU A 10 -3.32 -13.16 20.13
CA LEU A 10 -4.00 -14.33 20.67
C LEU A 10 -5.47 -14.39 20.26
N CYS A 11 -6.16 -13.26 20.20
CA CYS A 11 -7.54 -13.18 19.68
C CYS A 11 -7.62 -13.51 18.20
N LEU A 12 -6.64 -13.07 17.40
CA LEU A 12 -6.58 -13.40 15.96
C LEU A 12 -6.34 -14.91 15.74
N LEU A 13 -5.47 -15.53 16.54
CA LEU A 13 -5.24 -16.98 16.48
C LEU A 13 -6.47 -17.79 16.92
N ALA A 14 -7.23 -17.33 17.92
CA ALA A 14 -8.46 -17.99 18.35
C ALA A 14 -9.56 -17.95 17.26
N CYS A 15 -9.63 -16.87 16.47
CA CYS A 15 -10.56 -16.78 15.34
C CYS A 15 -10.20 -17.76 14.20
N ILE A 16 -8.92 -18.08 14.00
CA ILE A 16 -8.48 -19.04 12.99
C ILE A 16 -8.77 -20.48 13.42
N ALA A 17 -8.65 -20.79 14.71
CA ALA A 17 -8.90 -22.15 15.24
C ALA A 17 -10.39 -22.56 15.18
N SER A 18 -11.32 -21.61 15.18
CA SER A 18 -12.76 -21.87 15.10
C SER A 18 -13.26 -22.21 13.69
N ALA A 19 -12.40 -22.13 12.67
CA ALA A 19 -12.77 -22.38 11.28
C ALA A 19 -12.55 -23.84 10.84
N GLN A 20 -12.05 -24.72 11.71
CA GLN A 20 -11.76 -26.11 11.41
C GLN A 20 -12.63 -27.06 12.23
N SER A 21 -13.91 -27.19 11.94
CA SER A 21 -14.67 -28.42 12.15
C SER A 21 -16.10 -28.30 11.67
N GLN A 22 -16.35 -28.81 10.48
CA GLN A 22 -17.58 -29.53 10.13
C GLN A 22 -17.37 -30.24 8.79
N ASP A 23 -16.85 -31.47 8.85
CA ASP A 23 -16.99 -32.44 7.77
C ASP A 23 -18.43 -32.95 7.76
N THR A 24 -19.28 -32.31 7.01
CA THR A 24 -20.52 -32.90 6.51
C THR A 24 -20.29 -33.36 5.07
N PRO A 25 -20.62 -34.58 4.70
CA PRO A 25 -20.53 -35.04 3.30
C PRO A 25 -21.59 -34.25 2.51
N LEU A 26 -21.15 -33.25 1.76
CA LEU A 26 -21.99 -32.50 0.86
C LEU A 26 -22.02 -33.20 -0.48
N ASP A 27 -23.25 -33.54 -0.94
CA ASP A 27 -23.56 -33.85 -2.33
C ASP A 27 -22.74 -32.96 -3.25
N GLU A 28 -21.94 -33.57 -4.13
CA GLU A 28 -21.19 -32.88 -5.17
C GLU A 28 -22.13 -32.26 -6.22
N LYS A 29 -22.86 -31.23 -5.85
CA LYS A 29 -23.29 -30.24 -6.83
C LYS A 29 -22.03 -29.49 -7.27
N LYS A 30 -21.56 -29.82 -8.44
CA LYS A 30 -20.52 -29.14 -9.21
C LYS A 30 -20.93 -27.67 -9.34
N ILE A 31 -20.62 -26.88 -8.30
CA ILE A 31 -20.77 -25.43 -8.36
C ILE A 31 -19.73 -24.98 -9.38
N GLU A 32 -20.17 -24.67 -10.57
CA GLU A 32 -19.34 -23.95 -11.53
C GLU A 32 -18.85 -22.67 -10.83
N ASN A 33 -17.62 -22.70 -10.36
CA ASN A 33 -16.96 -21.57 -9.70
C ASN A 33 -16.66 -20.51 -10.76
N LYS A 34 -17.72 -19.88 -11.27
CA LYS A 34 -17.61 -18.80 -12.24
C LYS A 34 -16.99 -17.61 -11.52
N LYS A 35 -15.73 -17.33 -11.83
CA LYS A 35 -15.02 -16.17 -11.25
C LYS A 35 -15.87 -14.92 -11.46
N PRO A 36 -16.06 -14.09 -10.42
CA PRO A 36 -16.82 -12.86 -10.56
C PRO A 36 -16.15 -11.94 -11.59
N PRO A 37 -16.94 -11.19 -12.38
CA PRO A 37 -16.40 -10.27 -13.37
C PRO A 37 -15.58 -9.17 -12.70
N ILE A 38 -14.53 -8.70 -13.38
CA ILE A 38 -13.60 -7.67 -12.89
C ILE A 38 -14.34 -6.37 -12.52
N SER A 39 -15.44 -6.06 -13.19
CA SER A 39 -16.26 -4.88 -12.92
C SER A 39 -16.86 -4.82 -11.50
N LEU A 40 -16.86 -5.93 -10.75
CA LEU A 40 -17.29 -5.97 -9.37
C LEU A 40 -16.17 -5.60 -8.37
N TYR A 41 -14.92 -5.59 -8.80
CA TYR A 41 -13.79 -5.18 -7.98
C TYR A 41 -13.62 -3.66 -8.08
N LYS A 42 -14.13 -2.94 -7.10
CA LYS A 42 -14.19 -1.49 -7.11
C LYS A 42 -13.15 -0.89 -6.17
N PHE A 43 -12.42 0.09 -6.68
CA PHE A 43 -11.55 0.98 -5.92
C PHE A 43 -12.23 2.34 -5.84
N ILE A 44 -12.37 2.87 -4.66
CA ILE A 44 -13.10 4.09 -4.39
C ILE A 44 -12.11 5.12 -3.85
N SER A 45 -11.91 6.22 -4.55
CA SER A 45 -11.06 7.31 -4.10
C SER A 45 -11.66 8.06 -2.90
N HIS A 46 -10.87 8.93 -2.28
CA HIS A 46 -11.35 9.86 -1.26
C HIS A 46 -12.53 10.72 -1.78
N GLN A 47 -12.48 11.15 -3.03
CA GLN A 47 -13.51 11.96 -3.70
C GLN A 47 -14.74 11.16 -4.15
N ARG A 48 -14.78 9.84 -3.90
CA ARG A 48 -15.82 8.88 -4.31
C ARG A 48 -15.78 8.46 -5.76
N ASP A 49 -14.74 8.80 -6.50
CA ASP A 49 -14.57 8.26 -7.83
C ASP A 49 -14.31 6.76 -7.76
N THR A 50 -14.99 6.01 -8.59
CA THR A 50 -14.89 4.55 -8.60
C THR A 50 -14.12 4.11 -9.83
N THR A 51 -13.00 3.41 -9.61
CA THR A 51 -12.22 2.74 -10.63
C THR A 51 -12.32 1.23 -10.47
N PHE A 52 -12.00 0.49 -11.53
CA PHE A 52 -12.01 -0.97 -11.50
C PHE A 52 -10.58 -1.52 -11.42
N LEU A 53 -10.47 -2.68 -10.80
CA LEU A 53 -9.20 -3.38 -10.73
C LEU A 53 -8.73 -3.75 -12.12
N ASP A 54 -7.48 -3.41 -12.41
CA ASP A 54 -6.79 -3.84 -13.59
C ASP A 54 -5.80 -4.95 -13.24
N THR A 55 -6.16 -6.19 -13.56
CA THR A 55 -5.36 -7.39 -13.29
C THR A 55 -4.42 -7.77 -14.43
N THR A 56 -4.35 -7.00 -15.51
CA THR A 56 -3.49 -7.34 -16.65
C THR A 56 -2.02 -7.15 -16.29
N LEU A 57 -1.23 -8.22 -16.46
CA LEU A 57 0.23 -8.24 -16.30
C LEU A 57 0.89 -8.20 -17.69
N THR A 58 0.84 -7.04 -18.33
CA THR A 58 1.45 -6.86 -19.66
C THR A 58 2.73 -6.05 -19.56
N ILE A 59 3.64 -6.24 -20.51
CA ILE A 59 4.87 -5.46 -20.64
C ILE A 59 4.61 -3.95 -20.75
N GLN A 60 3.44 -3.57 -21.27
CA GLN A 60 3.02 -2.18 -21.38
C GLN A 60 2.88 -1.47 -20.04
N LYS A 61 2.80 -2.23 -18.93
CA LYS A 61 2.76 -1.71 -17.55
C LYS A 61 4.10 -1.74 -16.85
N SER A 62 5.18 -1.97 -17.57
CA SER A 62 6.53 -1.99 -16.99
C SER A 62 6.89 -0.69 -16.25
N TYR A 63 6.31 0.45 -16.65
CA TYR A 63 6.48 1.73 -15.98
C TYR A 63 5.99 1.76 -14.52
N LYS A 64 5.11 0.82 -14.12
CA LYS A 64 4.65 0.64 -12.73
C LYS A 64 5.54 -0.30 -11.89
N PHE A 65 6.59 -0.90 -12.48
CA PHE A 65 7.52 -1.77 -11.76
C PHE A 65 8.66 -0.99 -11.09
N ASN A 66 8.30 0.07 -10.41
CA ASN A 66 9.20 0.93 -9.63
C ASN A 66 8.78 0.97 -8.15
N TYR A 67 9.55 1.70 -7.34
CA TYR A 67 9.25 1.85 -5.91
C TYR A 67 7.89 2.51 -5.62
N LEU A 68 7.50 3.50 -6.40
CA LEU A 68 6.23 4.22 -6.21
C LEU A 68 5.01 3.47 -6.74
N ARG A 69 5.21 2.40 -7.54
CA ARG A 69 4.14 1.63 -8.20
C ARG A 69 3.24 2.49 -9.10
N SER A 70 3.77 3.58 -9.59
CA SER A 70 3.10 4.54 -10.45
C SER A 70 3.99 4.97 -11.60
N ASP A 71 3.45 5.78 -12.51
CA ASP A 71 4.24 6.44 -13.52
C ASP A 71 5.19 7.46 -12.87
N THR A 72 6.47 7.34 -13.16
CA THR A 72 7.53 8.19 -12.62
C THR A 72 8.26 8.97 -13.71
N PHE A 73 7.67 9.11 -14.89
CA PHE A 73 8.32 9.76 -16.04
C PHE A 73 8.75 11.20 -15.75
N GLU A 74 7.97 11.92 -14.94
CA GLU A 74 8.26 13.31 -14.55
C GLU A 74 9.15 13.44 -13.31
N LEU A 75 9.66 12.31 -12.79
CA LEU A 75 10.40 12.27 -11.54
C LEU A 75 11.83 11.80 -11.77
N LEU A 76 12.79 12.59 -11.30
CA LEU A 76 14.20 12.21 -11.27
C LEU A 76 14.54 11.60 -9.90
N PRO A 77 14.85 10.28 -9.81
CA PRO A 77 15.22 9.65 -8.56
C PRO A 77 16.62 10.09 -8.11
N PHE A 78 16.82 10.15 -6.80
CA PHE A 78 18.15 10.22 -6.21
C PHE A 78 18.90 8.89 -6.36
N SER A 79 20.12 8.82 -5.82
CA SER A 79 21.05 7.73 -6.05
C SER A 79 20.60 6.36 -5.55
N ASN A 80 19.72 6.32 -4.55
CA ASN A 80 19.24 5.07 -3.96
C ASN A 80 17.72 4.92 -4.04
N VAL A 81 17.25 3.68 -4.11
CA VAL A 81 15.80 3.37 -4.11
C VAL A 81 15.19 3.77 -2.77
N GLY A 82 14.05 4.46 -2.82
CA GLY A 82 13.35 4.93 -1.62
C GLY A 82 13.81 6.28 -1.10
N GLN A 83 14.86 6.87 -1.69
CA GLN A 83 15.20 8.27 -1.48
C GLN A 83 14.16 9.21 -2.11
N THR A 84 14.39 10.48 -1.95
CA THR A 84 13.56 11.55 -2.53
C THR A 84 13.62 11.57 -4.05
N TYR A 85 12.72 12.31 -4.66
CA TYR A 85 12.68 12.55 -6.10
C TYR A 85 12.65 14.05 -6.37
N ASN A 86 13.29 14.48 -7.43
CA ASN A 86 13.10 15.82 -7.97
C ASN A 86 12.03 15.79 -9.06
N ALA A 87 11.03 16.66 -8.97
CA ALA A 87 10.07 16.84 -10.03
C ALA A 87 10.70 17.60 -11.20
N LEU A 88 10.59 17.08 -12.41
CA LEU A 88 11.02 17.73 -13.64
C LEU A 88 9.96 18.70 -14.18
N ALA A 89 8.69 18.52 -13.75
CA ALA A 89 7.58 19.37 -14.11
C ALA A 89 7.02 20.09 -12.89
N ILE A 90 6.56 21.32 -13.11
CA ILE A 90 5.88 22.10 -12.06
C ILE A 90 4.39 21.83 -12.15
N ASN A 91 3.81 21.35 -11.05
CA ASN A 91 2.36 21.20 -10.95
C ASN A 91 1.72 22.57 -10.65
N THR A 92 1.09 23.16 -11.65
CA THR A 92 0.39 24.45 -11.53
C THR A 92 -1.07 24.32 -11.11
N THR A 93 -1.61 23.11 -11.06
CA THR A 93 -3.03 22.86 -10.76
C THR A 93 -3.32 22.84 -9.26
N SER A 94 -2.37 22.43 -8.44
CA SER A 94 -2.52 22.42 -7.00
C SER A 94 -1.97 23.71 -6.38
N LYS A 95 -2.85 24.55 -5.85
CA LYS A 95 -2.46 25.75 -5.08
C LYS A 95 -2.53 25.40 -3.59
N ARG A 96 -1.37 25.26 -2.95
CA ARG A 96 -1.29 25.12 -1.49
C ARG A 96 -1.03 26.47 -0.86
N LEU A 97 -1.77 26.82 0.19
CA LEU A 97 -1.59 28.05 0.96
C LEU A 97 -0.47 27.94 1.99
N THR A 98 -0.12 26.73 2.36
CA THR A 98 0.94 26.44 3.34
C THR A 98 2.09 25.69 2.67
N PRO A 99 3.35 25.87 3.12
CA PRO A 99 4.46 25.08 2.64
C PRO A 99 4.25 23.59 2.94
N LEU A 100 4.84 22.75 2.12
CA LEU A 100 4.84 21.31 2.35
C LEU A 100 5.52 20.97 3.67
N PHE A 101 4.93 20.08 4.44
CA PHE A 101 5.60 19.47 5.58
C PHE A 101 6.85 18.72 5.11
N ALA A 102 7.94 18.75 5.87
CA ALA A 102 9.23 18.20 5.46
C ALA A 102 9.16 16.73 5.00
N ALA A 103 8.33 15.91 5.66
CA ALA A 103 8.13 14.51 5.28
C ALA A 103 7.41 14.33 3.94
N GLN A 104 6.66 15.32 3.47
CA GLN A 104 5.99 15.32 2.16
C GLN A 104 6.90 15.86 1.05
N SER A 105 7.89 16.69 1.43
CA SER A 105 8.78 17.33 0.47
C SER A 105 9.64 16.26 -0.23
N HIS A 106 9.46 16.12 -1.55
CA HIS A 106 10.17 15.16 -2.38
C HIS A 106 10.02 13.67 -2.03
N HIS A 107 9.22 13.33 -1.00
CA HIS A 107 8.90 11.94 -0.64
C HIS A 107 7.56 11.51 -1.26
N TYR A 108 7.57 11.13 -2.51
CA TYR A 108 6.37 10.75 -3.27
C TYR A 108 5.67 9.48 -2.78
N ASN A 109 6.30 8.74 -1.87
CA ASN A 109 5.66 7.60 -1.20
C ASN A 109 4.91 7.98 0.09
N TYR A 110 4.98 9.23 0.52
CA TYR A 110 4.16 9.73 1.61
C TYR A 110 2.70 9.80 1.15
N LYS A 111 1.81 9.11 1.85
CA LYS A 111 0.38 9.04 1.52
C LYS A 111 -0.39 10.12 2.26
N GLU A 112 -0.99 11.02 1.51
CA GLU A 112 -1.98 11.97 2.02
C GLU A 112 -3.39 11.36 2.01
N ILE A 113 -4.37 12.08 2.54
CA ILE A 113 -5.77 11.62 2.59
C ILE A 113 -6.31 11.37 1.18
N GLU A 114 -5.89 12.20 0.22
CA GLU A 114 -6.29 12.12 -1.19
C GLU A 114 -5.77 10.85 -1.87
N ASP A 115 -4.65 10.31 -1.40
CA ASP A 115 -4.04 9.08 -1.94
C ASP A 115 -4.66 7.81 -1.37
N VAL A 116 -5.53 7.95 -0.36
CA VAL A 116 -6.16 6.79 0.28
C VAL A 116 -7.31 6.28 -0.56
N SER A 117 -7.22 5.00 -0.95
CA SER A 117 -8.30 4.30 -1.64
C SER A 117 -9.03 3.33 -0.70
N TYR A 118 -10.32 3.20 -0.92
CA TYR A 118 -11.18 2.23 -0.25
C TYR A 118 -11.66 1.21 -1.25
N PHE A 119 -12.04 0.04 -0.78
CA PHE A 119 -12.26 -1.10 -1.66
C PHE A 119 -13.64 -1.70 -1.44
N ASN A 120 -14.13 -2.39 -2.49
CA ASN A 120 -15.28 -3.27 -2.41
C ASN A 120 -15.05 -4.40 -3.41
N VAL A 121 -14.87 -5.62 -2.90
CA VAL A 121 -14.46 -6.78 -3.70
C VAL A 121 -15.36 -7.97 -3.44
N PRO A 122 -15.81 -8.72 -4.46
CA PRO A 122 -16.67 -9.87 -4.29
C PRO A 122 -15.95 -11.08 -3.66
N THR A 123 -14.63 -11.17 -3.87
CA THR A 123 -13.77 -12.21 -3.29
C THR A 123 -12.51 -11.56 -2.71
N PRO A 124 -11.87 -12.22 -1.74
CA PRO A 124 -10.58 -11.72 -1.22
C PRO A 124 -9.58 -11.50 -2.35
N LEU A 125 -8.89 -10.37 -2.29
CA LEU A 125 -7.86 -10.01 -3.24
C LEU A 125 -6.55 -9.78 -2.49
N THR A 126 -5.49 -10.43 -2.98
CA THR A 126 -4.13 -10.25 -2.46
C THR A 126 -3.20 -9.92 -3.61
N GLU A 127 -2.39 -8.90 -3.44
CA GLU A 127 -1.29 -8.55 -4.34
C GLU A 127 -0.01 -8.48 -3.54
N ILE A 128 1.02 -9.20 -3.99
CA ILE A 128 2.35 -9.15 -3.40
C ILE A 128 3.33 -8.82 -4.51
N TYR A 129 4.08 -7.77 -4.29
CA TYR A 129 5.17 -7.36 -5.16
C TYR A 129 6.47 -7.35 -4.36
N PHE A 130 7.46 -8.09 -4.84
CA PHE A 130 8.78 -8.13 -4.25
C PHE A 130 9.83 -7.86 -5.33
N LYS A 131 10.80 -7.02 -4.99
CA LYS A 131 11.93 -6.71 -5.86
C LYS A 131 13.19 -6.53 -5.02
N THR A 132 14.30 -7.06 -5.49
CA THR A 132 15.60 -6.75 -4.93
C THR A 132 16.03 -5.35 -5.38
N ALA A 133 16.61 -4.57 -4.49
CA ALA A 133 17.27 -3.30 -4.78
C ALA A 133 18.78 -3.44 -4.67
N PHE A 134 19.53 -2.46 -5.16
CA PHE A 134 20.98 -2.50 -5.08
C PHE A 134 21.48 -2.55 -3.62
N GLU A 135 22.67 -3.11 -3.43
CA GLU A 135 23.39 -3.16 -2.14
C GLU A 135 22.52 -3.71 -1.01
N GLN A 136 22.25 -5.02 -1.08
CA GLN A 136 21.46 -5.76 -0.09
C GLN A 136 20.05 -5.19 0.15
N GLY A 137 19.53 -4.48 -0.85
CA GLY A 137 18.22 -3.84 -0.76
C GLY A 137 17.08 -4.81 -1.06
N GLN A 138 15.95 -4.58 -0.38
CA GLN A 138 14.69 -5.29 -0.59
C GLN A 138 13.55 -4.30 -0.62
N GLN A 139 12.66 -4.51 -1.58
CA GLN A 139 11.40 -3.77 -1.71
C GLN A 139 10.25 -4.75 -1.61
N LEU A 140 9.31 -4.48 -0.74
CA LEU A 140 8.07 -5.24 -0.56
C LEU A 140 6.88 -4.31 -0.67
N ASN A 141 5.90 -4.70 -1.47
CA ASN A 141 4.57 -4.12 -1.43
C ASN A 141 3.57 -5.27 -1.31
N ALA A 142 2.82 -5.28 -0.23
CA ALA A 142 1.81 -6.28 0.07
C ALA A 142 0.47 -5.59 0.28
N PHE A 143 -0.53 -6.04 -0.46
CA PHE A 143 -1.90 -5.53 -0.37
C PHE A 143 -2.87 -6.69 -0.19
N PHE A 144 -3.78 -6.53 0.74
CA PHE A 144 -4.84 -7.48 1.02
C PHE A 144 -6.16 -6.75 1.23
N THR A 145 -7.22 -7.22 0.61
CA THR A 145 -8.57 -6.69 0.83
C THR A 145 -9.61 -7.80 0.82
N ILE A 146 -10.60 -7.68 1.70
CA ILE A 146 -11.68 -8.65 1.84
C ILE A 146 -12.97 -7.94 2.24
N ASN A 147 -14.08 -8.40 1.67
CA ASN A 147 -15.40 -8.09 2.20
C ASN A 147 -15.79 -9.15 3.24
N THR A 148 -15.86 -8.78 4.50
CA THR A 148 -16.35 -9.68 5.57
C THR A 148 -17.86 -9.80 5.55
N SER A 149 -18.55 -8.82 4.97
CA SER A 149 -19.96 -8.84 4.67
C SER A 149 -20.26 -8.07 3.39
N LYS A 150 -21.48 -8.16 2.86
CA LYS A 150 -21.88 -7.36 1.69
C LYS A 150 -21.77 -5.84 1.91
N GLN A 151 -21.69 -5.42 3.16
CA GLN A 151 -21.72 -4.03 3.59
C GLN A 151 -20.37 -3.53 4.09
N PHE A 152 -19.48 -4.43 4.49
CA PHE A 152 -18.24 -4.06 5.15
C PHE A 152 -17.02 -4.66 4.44
N ASN A 153 -16.13 -3.78 4.02
CA ASN A 153 -14.83 -4.11 3.48
C ASN A 153 -13.73 -3.72 4.48
N PHE A 154 -12.71 -4.53 4.52
CA PHE A 154 -11.46 -4.27 5.25
C PHE A 154 -10.28 -4.47 4.31
N SER A 155 -9.31 -3.59 4.37
CA SER A 155 -8.06 -3.76 3.62
C SER A 155 -6.83 -3.38 4.43
N LEU A 156 -5.73 -4.01 4.08
CA LEU A 156 -4.40 -3.81 4.65
C LEU A 156 -3.41 -3.65 3.51
N SER A 157 -2.61 -2.59 3.55
CA SER A 157 -1.53 -2.37 2.61
C SER A 157 -0.24 -2.06 3.37
N TYR A 158 0.84 -2.71 2.99
CA TYR A 158 2.17 -2.41 3.48
C TYR A 158 3.11 -2.21 2.32
N GLN A 159 3.84 -1.11 2.33
CA GLN A 159 4.86 -0.81 1.34
C GLN A 159 6.15 -0.44 2.06
N GLY A 160 7.19 -1.23 1.85
CA GLY A 160 8.48 -1.01 2.50
C GLY A 160 9.64 -1.16 1.52
N VAL A 161 10.70 -0.42 1.79
CA VAL A 161 11.98 -0.58 1.12
C VAL A 161 13.11 -0.37 2.13
N ARG A 162 14.14 -1.17 2.00
CA ARG A 162 15.40 -0.95 2.69
C ARG A 162 16.54 -1.21 1.71
N SER A 163 17.49 -0.28 1.61
CA SER A 163 18.66 -0.39 0.77
C SER A 163 19.81 0.40 1.37
N LEU A 164 21.01 -0.16 1.34
CA LEU A 164 22.22 0.55 1.78
C LEU A 164 22.68 1.60 0.76
N GLY A 165 22.33 1.38 -0.52
CA GLY A 165 22.78 2.22 -1.63
C GLY A 165 24.25 1.98 -2.03
N ASN A 166 24.62 2.51 -3.18
CA ASN A 166 25.97 2.34 -3.75
C ASN A 166 27.00 3.29 -3.14
N TYR A 167 26.55 4.34 -2.47
CA TYR A 167 27.44 5.34 -1.89
C TYR A 167 27.44 5.25 -0.36
N GLN A 168 28.52 5.70 0.24
CA GLN A 168 28.59 5.79 1.70
C GLN A 168 27.50 6.71 2.24
N GLN A 169 26.87 6.30 3.35
CA GLN A 169 25.83 7.08 4.01
C GLN A 169 24.59 7.37 3.15
N SER A 170 24.24 6.48 2.23
CA SER A 170 23.04 6.60 1.39
C SER A 170 21.93 5.61 1.79
N LEU A 171 21.97 5.12 3.03
CA LEU A 171 20.96 4.20 3.56
C LEU A 171 19.56 4.79 3.48
N THR A 172 18.64 4.01 2.92
CA THR A 172 17.21 4.27 2.97
C THR A 172 16.49 3.14 3.70
N SER A 173 15.52 3.49 4.52
CA SER A 173 14.60 2.55 5.16
C SER A 173 13.26 3.22 5.30
N THR A 174 12.28 2.80 4.53
CA THR A 174 10.93 3.35 4.58
C THR A 174 9.91 2.25 4.74
N GLY A 175 8.88 2.50 5.54
CA GLY A 175 7.77 1.59 5.76
C GLY A 175 6.46 2.36 5.87
N ASN A 176 5.50 2.06 5.00
CA ASN A 176 4.17 2.64 5.02
C ASN A 176 3.15 1.54 5.28
N LEU A 177 2.44 1.65 6.37
CA LEU A 177 1.31 0.78 6.70
C LEU A 177 0.01 1.58 6.54
N LEU A 178 -0.89 1.06 5.74
CA LEU A 178 -2.21 1.65 5.53
C LEU A 178 -3.29 0.60 5.78
N ILE A 179 -4.18 0.92 6.70
CA ILE A 179 -5.36 0.12 7.00
C ILE A 179 -6.57 0.93 6.58
N THR A 180 -7.45 0.35 5.78
CA THR A 180 -8.69 1.03 5.38
C THR A 180 -9.90 0.15 5.63
N SER A 181 -11.03 0.77 5.92
CA SER A 181 -12.31 0.12 5.98
C SER A 181 -13.39 0.96 5.34
N ASN A 182 -14.36 0.30 4.77
CA ASN A 182 -15.49 0.91 4.08
C ASN A 182 -16.78 0.18 4.46
N TYR A 183 -17.75 0.92 4.95
CA TYR A 183 -19.05 0.41 5.35
C TYR A 183 -20.17 1.11 4.61
N PHE A 184 -21.10 0.34 4.05
CA PHE A 184 -22.33 0.80 3.45
C PHE A 184 -23.53 0.24 4.21
N SER A 185 -24.49 1.09 4.58
CA SER A 185 -25.73 0.60 5.17
C SER A 185 -26.58 -0.16 4.14
N LYS A 186 -27.49 -1.05 4.61
CA LYS A 186 -28.39 -1.82 3.73
C LYS A 186 -29.20 -0.92 2.80
N ASN A 187 -29.57 0.26 3.25
CA ASN A 187 -30.39 1.21 2.51
C ASN A 187 -29.56 2.21 1.71
N ASN A 188 -28.23 2.03 1.63
CA ASN A 188 -27.29 2.95 1.00
C ASN A 188 -27.39 4.43 1.47
N ARG A 189 -28.05 4.68 2.62
CA ARG A 189 -28.19 6.04 3.17
C ARG A 189 -26.95 6.51 3.89
N TYR A 190 -26.19 5.58 4.48
CA TYR A 190 -24.97 5.87 5.23
C TYR A 190 -23.80 5.15 4.61
N ASN A 191 -22.72 5.88 4.42
CA ASN A 191 -21.42 5.37 4.01
C ASN A 191 -20.38 5.90 5.01
N VAL A 192 -19.68 4.98 5.67
CA VAL A 192 -18.61 5.31 6.61
C VAL A 192 -17.31 4.75 6.06
N ARG A 193 -16.30 5.59 5.96
CA ARG A 193 -14.95 5.23 5.55
C ARG A 193 -13.98 5.61 6.65
N PHE A 194 -13.10 4.70 6.97
CA PHE A 194 -12.10 4.86 8.00
C PHE A 194 -10.74 4.41 7.47
N HIS A 195 -9.69 5.12 7.82
CA HIS A 195 -8.33 4.72 7.51
C HIS A 195 -7.39 5.07 8.66
N VAL A 196 -6.30 4.32 8.74
CA VAL A 196 -5.14 4.58 9.57
C VAL A 196 -3.91 4.45 8.69
N ALA A 197 -3.10 5.49 8.65
CA ALA A 197 -1.82 5.50 7.95
C ALA A 197 -0.69 5.65 8.97
N SER A 198 0.35 4.84 8.84
CA SER A 198 1.58 4.95 9.61
C SER A 198 2.75 5.00 8.63
N HIS A 199 3.55 6.06 8.75
CA HIS A 199 4.72 6.26 7.91
C HIS A 199 5.98 6.24 8.77
N ASP A 200 6.97 5.47 8.33
CA ASP A 200 8.33 5.48 8.85
C ASP A 200 9.28 5.77 7.69
N ILE A 201 9.97 6.90 7.74
CA ILE A 201 10.84 7.37 6.65
C ILE A 201 12.19 7.70 7.25
N LEU A 202 13.20 6.92 6.87
CA LEU A 202 14.60 7.14 7.20
C LEU A 202 15.42 7.24 5.93
N ASN A 203 15.98 8.40 5.66
CA ASN A 203 16.91 8.63 4.58
C ASN A 203 18.19 9.26 5.10
N ARG A 204 19.33 8.73 4.69
CA ARG A 204 20.65 9.33 4.91
C ARG A 204 21.13 9.94 3.59
N GLU A 205 21.39 11.23 3.61
CA GLU A 205 21.68 12.02 2.39
C GLU A 205 22.93 12.92 2.57
N ASN A 206 23.94 12.42 3.26
CA ASN A 206 25.14 13.22 3.52
C ASN A 206 26.16 13.27 2.35
N GLY A 207 25.72 12.87 1.15
CA GLY A 207 26.54 12.98 -0.06
C GLY A 207 27.76 12.08 -0.11
N GLY A 208 27.80 11.03 0.73
CA GLY A 208 28.93 10.10 0.77
C GLY A 208 30.14 10.61 1.54
N LEU A 209 29.97 11.63 2.38
CA LEU A 209 31.04 12.10 3.27
C LEU A 209 31.41 11.00 4.26
N THR A 210 32.72 10.78 4.44
CA THR A 210 33.25 9.90 5.47
C THR A 210 33.25 10.61 6.82
N GLN A 211 33.27 9.85 7.93
CA GLN A 211 33.41 10.46 9.26
C GLN A 211 34.67 11.32 9.38
N ASN A 212 35.74 10.97 8.71
CA ASN A 212 37.00 11.76 8.71
C ASN A 212 36.85 13.07 7.92
N SER A 213 35.86 13.21 7.07
CA SER A 213 35.60 14.44 6.32
C SER A 213 34.64 15.38 7.07
N LEU A 214 34.06 14.92 8.18
CA LEU A 214 33.17 15.69 9.06
C LEU A 214 33.90 16.29 10.28
N ALA A 215 35.19 15.95 10.46
CA ALA A 215 36.08 16.50 11.49
C ALA A 215 36.88 17.67 10.91
#